data_cf8bf2326dbe8cc9a19c2177d080862d
#
_entry.id   cf8bf2326dbe8cc9a19c2177d080862d
#
_cell.length_a   1.000
_cell.length_b   1.000
_cell.length_c   1.000
_cell.angle_alpha   90.00
_cell.angle_beta   90.00
_cell.angle_gamma   90.00
#
_symmetry.space_group_name_H-M   'P 1'
#
loop_
_entity.id
_entity.type
_entity.pdbx_description
1 polymer ?
#
loop_
_entity_poly.entity_id
_entity_poly.type
_entity_poly.pdbx_seq_one_letter_code
_entity_poly.pdbx_strand_id
1 'polypeptide(L)'
;MSMQADDTDAGREGGRAGARTGAFGGVRPPWRGGKRLSWWDSERAPEPASQSRAAIRRISITDRLLSHPGRLSIVYLLALILFVTLLLLLPVSTVEWRSTNFPVAFFTAVSALSTCGISIVNTNDYWSMFGQVVILLAIQFGGLGVMTFTSLVSLGVSRRLKVSQRMLTATELGTTKMSEVKAVLAVVLATTAIAEVVTFVMLLPELWRVHHGDPGTTLWQALFYAVSAYNNTGFTPDAAGLHVNRWGVGLPILISAFIGTLGFPVVYDIVRCARRRLNPKRWTLHTKLTLATTGILVAVSLVWFLLVEWNNPALFKVDDPSLRIRRALSVAVAPRSAGFDISWVPGVSDVTKVFLSALMFIGAGSASTAGGIRVTTFAVVVLICGAAFTGHRDVTVFRRRIPRRIRMMAVSVTTACAALVIVCAMMLMAATGCDLGDAIFETTSAFALGGYSVGVADADNAASLFILCAAMIVGRLGPMTIAYALSRPLAPEPIRYPQESIIVG
;
A
#
# COMPACT_ATOMS: atom_id res chain seq x y z
N MET A 1 9.23 -72.43 2.39
CA MET A 1 10.18 -72.76 1.32
C MET A 1 11.31 -71.77 1.48
N SER A 2 12.25 -72.09 2.31
CA SER A 2 13.53 -72.82 2.12
C SER A 2 14.49 -71.98 1.33
N MET A 3 15.46 -71.51 1.98
CA MET A 3 16.82 -72.05 2.27
C MET A 3 17.86 -71.13 1.63
N GLN A 4 18.73 -70.64 2.42
CA GLN A 4 20.06 -71.06 2.88
C GLN A 4 21.14 -70.25 2.14
N ALA A 5 21.95 -69.37 2.75
CA ALA A 5 23.09 -69.67 3.62
C ALA A 5 24.27 -70.32 2.87
N ASP A 6 25.39 -69.63 2.94
CA ASP A 6 26.78 -70.11 3.21
C ASP A 6 27.72 -68.95 2.95
N ASP A 7 28.44 -68.43 3.85
CA ASP A 7 29.59 -68.86 4.69
C ASP A 7 30.82 -69.33 3.91
N THR A 8 31.91 -68.74 4.18
CA THR A 8 33.32 -69.17 4.44
C THR A 8 34.31 -68.13 3.96
N ASP A 9 35.10 -67.56 4.76
CA ASP A 9 36.16 -67.89 5.69
C ASP A 9 37.57 -67.79 5.08
N ALA A 10 38.41 -67.12 5.81
CA ALA A 10 39.83 -67.38 6.09
C ALA A 10 40.97 -66.94 5.12
N GLY A 11 41.98 -66.37 5.76
CA GLY A 11 43.39 -66.52 5.48
C GLY A 11 44.17 -65.21 5.43
N ARG A 12 44.68 -64.69 6.48
CA ARG A 12 45.99 -64.83 7.16
C ARG A 12 47.26 -64.76 6.28
N GLU A 13 48.17 -63.98 6.87
CA GLU A 13 49.67 -63.97 6.72
C GLU A 13 50.15 -62.82 5.82
N GLY A 14 50.95 -61.88 6.26
CA GLY A 14 52.18 -62.00 7.06
C GLY A 14 53.38 -61.67 6.19
N GLY A 15 54.05 -60.59 6.45
CA GLY A 15 55.27 -60.30 5.70
C GLY A 15 55.97 -59.02 6.11
N ARG A 16 56.99 -59.20 6.94
CA ARG A 16 57.95 -58.21 7.45
C ARG A 16 58.87 -57.64 6.35
N ALA A 17 59.38 -56.45 6.66
CA ALA A 17 60.71 -55.94 6.51
C ALA A 17 61.11 -55.22 5.21
N GLY A 18 61.70 -54.06 5.42
CA GLY A 18 62.54 -53.42 4.41
C GLY A 18 62.79 -51.93 4.66
N ALA A 19 63.67 -51.66 5.61
CA ALA A 19 64.25 -50.33 5.76
C ALA A 19 65.08 -49.95 4.54
N ARG A 20 64.88 -48.77 3.99
CA ARG A 20 65.92 -48.06 3.23
C ARG A 20 65.86 -46.56 3.50
N THR A 21 66.89 -46.15 4.22
CA THR A 21 67.35 -44.77 4.39
C THR A 21 67.60 -44.09 3.06
N GLY A 22 66.96 -42.97 2.88
CA GLY A 22 67.24 -42.02 1.79
C GLY A 22 67.31 -40.64 2.34
N ALA A 23 68.50 -40.09 2.46
CA ALA A 23 68.79 -38.74 2.88
C ALA A 23 68.25 -37.74 1.86
N PHE A 24 67.40 -36.82 2.28
CA PHE A 24 67.15 -35.59 1.57
C PHE A 24 67.37 -34.41 2.49
N GLY A 25 68.15 -33.50 1.96
CA GLY A 25 68.78 -32.34 2.58
C GLY A 25 67.85 -31.42 3.30
N GLY A 26 68.31 -30.99 4.45
CA GLY A 26 67.66 -29.98 5.28
C GLY A 26 67.63 -28.61 4.63
N VAL A 27 66.44 -28.12 4.39
CA VAL A 27 66.22 -26.70 4.23
C VAL A 27 65.85 -26.16 5.64
N ARG A 28 66.82 -25.45 6.23
CA ARG A 28 66.56 -24.71 7.48
C ARG A 28 65.69 -23.49 7.20
N PRO A 29 64.62 -23.24 7.95
CA PRO A 29 63.88 -22.01 7.84
C PRO A 29 64.66 -20.84 8.42
N PRO A 30 64.59 -19.62 7.82
CA PRO A 30 65.43 -18.47 8.16
C PRO A 30 64.73 -17.62 9.22
N TRP A 31 64.65 -18.06 10.49
CA TRP A 31 64.29 -17.17 11.59
C TRP A 31 64.89 -17.65 12.92
N ARG A 32 66.13 -17.32 13.06
CA ARG A 32 66.76 -17.11 14.36
C ARG A 32 66.89 -15.61 14.53
N GLY A 33 66.13 -15.07 15.48
CA GLY A 33 66.23 -13.62 15.86
C GLY A 33 64.93 -13.05 16.46
N GLY A 34 64.12 -13.89 17.01
CA GLY A 34 62.95 -13.42 17.77
C GLY A 34 63.25 -13.29 19.26
N LYS A 35 63.31 -12.06 19.78
CA LYS A 35 63.20 -11.77 21.24
C LYS A 35 61.96 -12.48 21.73
N ARG A 36 62.10 -13.28 22.81
CA ARG A 36 60.95 -13.82 23.55
C ARG A 36 60.11 -12.64 24.04
N LEU A 37 59.06 -12.33 23.37
CA LEU A 37 57.98 -11.51 23.88
C LEU A 37 57.33 -12.31 24.99
N SER A 38 57.50 -11.93 26.23
CA SER A 38 56.75 -12.48 27.37
C SER A 38 55.30 -12.09 27.16
N TRP A 39 54.40 -13.05 27.37
CA TRP A 39 52.98 -12.82 27.27
C TRP A 39 52.42 -11.76 28.28
N TRP A 40 53.25 -11.31 29.22
CA TRP A 40 52.97 -10.23 30.17
C TRP A 40 53.09 -8.83 29.53
N ASP A 41 53.73 -8.66 28.36
CA ASP A 41 53.84 -7.36 27.69
C ASP A 41 52.60 -7.02 26.81
N SER A 42 51.62 -7.92 26.75
CA SER A 42 50.38 -7.70 26.02
C SER A 42 49.28 -6.93 26.83
N GLU A 43 49.55 -6.59 28.09
CA GLU A 43 48.58 -5.81 28.91
C GLU A 43 48.65 -4.30 28.75
N ARG A 44 49.52 -3.76 27.94
CA ARG A 44 49.32 -2.39 27.45
C ARG A 44 48.49 -2.42 26.20
N ALA A 45 47.17 -2.64 26.41
CA ALA A 45 46.20 -2.24 25.41
C ALA A 45 46.50 -0.75 25.06
N PRO A 46 46.59 -0.40 23.78
CA PRO A 46 46.69 1.00 23.42
C PRO A 46 45.54 1.71 24.09
N GLU A 47 45.83 2.73 24.91
CA GLU A 47 44.79 3.58 25.48
C GLU A 47 43.84 3.94 24.36
N PRO A 48 42.51 3.74 24.54
CA PRO A 48 41.57 4.16 23.55
C PRO A 48 41.76 5.68 23.40
N ALA A 49 42.27 6.05 22.23
CA ALA A 49 42.60 7.42 21.90
C ALA A 49 41.48 8.32 22.44
N SER A 50 41.86 9.23 23.35
CA SER A 50 41.01 10.24 24.01
C SER A 50 40.28 11.15 23.00
N GLN A 51 40.53 10.97 21.71
CA GLN A 51 39.88 11.65 20.58
C GLN A 51 38.49 11.13 20.23
N SER A 52 38.03 9.95 20.74
CA SER A 52 36.68 9.46 20.42
C SER A 52 35.56 10.02 21.32
N ARG A 53 35.88 10.67 22.42
CA ARG A 53 34.88 11.32 23.31
C ARG A 53 34.40 12.70 22.84
N ALA A 54 35.13 13.38 22.00
CA ALA A 54 34.73 14.69 21.47
C ALA A 54 33.77 14.61 20.25
N ALA A 55 33.50 13.44 19.70
CA ALA A 55 32.65 13.24 18.55
C ALA A 55 31.30 12.57 18.88
N ILE A 56 30.79 12.67 20.09
CA ILE A 56 29.35 12.58 20.34
C ILE A 56 28.76 13.90 19.82
N ARG A 57 28.85 14.09 18.52
CA ARG A 57 28.10 15.06 17.77
C ARG A 57 26.66 14.88 18.26
N ARG A 58 26.11 15.88 18.92
CA ARG A 58 24.65 15.92 19.19
C ARG A 58 23.99 15.66 17.86
N ILE A 59 23.57 14.41 17.65
CA ILE A 59 22.83 14.02 16.45
C ILE A 59 21.59 14.88 16.54
N SER A 60 21.52 15.91 15.74
CA SER A 60 20.37 16.80 15.67
C SER A 60 19.11 15.94 15.49
N ILE A 61 18.01 16.37 16.08
CA ILE A 61 16.69 15.71 15.89
C ILE A 61 16.43 15.53 14.38
N THR A 62 16.86 16.49 13.57
CA THR A 62 16.82 16.42 12.11
C THR A 62 17.66 15.29 11.53
N ASP A 63 18.86 15.00 12.06
CA ASP A 63 19.68 13.88 11.59
C ASP A 63 19.10 12.53 11.97
N ARG A 64 18.41 12.40 13.12
CA ARG A 64 17.69 11.19 13.53
C ARG A 64 16.43 10.96 12.69
N LEU A 65 15.71 12.01 12.31
CA LEU A 65 14.55 11.94 11.41
C LEU A 65 14.98 11.58 9.99
N LEU A 66 16.05 12.19 9.49
CA LEU A 66 16.60 11.95 8.17
C LEU A 66 17.26 10.57 8.01
N SER A 67 17.67 9.93 9.12
CA SER A 67 18.29 8.59 9.08
C SER A 67 17.27 7.45 8.83
N HIS A 68 15.98 7.69 9.10
CA HIS A 68 14.92 6.68 8.95
C HIS A 68 13.84 7.18 7.97
N PRO A 69 13.86 6.70 6.73
CA PRO A 69 12.96 7.19 5.68
C PRO A 69 11.46 7.01 6.00
N GLY A 70 11.07 5.95 6.71
CA GLY A 70 9.69 5.78 7.17
C GLY A 70 9.22 6.89 8.13
N ARG A 71 10.10 7.36 9.03
CA ARG A 71 9.78 8.49 9.94
C ARG A 71 9.63 9.79 9.17
N LEU A 72 10.48 10.01 8.17
CA LEU A 72 10.40 11.19 7.33
C LEU A 72 9.06 11.27 6.59
N SER A 73 8.58 10.14 6.06
CA SER A 73 7.28 10.05 5.37
C SER A 73 6.11 10.35 6.30
N ILE A 74 6.15 9.86 7.53
CA ILE A 74 5.12 10.15 8.53
C ILE A 74 5.09 11.64 8.85
N VAL A 75 6.25 12.23 9.17
CA VAL A 75 6.36 13.67 9.49
C VAL A 75 5.91 14.53 8.31
N TYR A 76 6.29 14.15 7.10
CA TYR A 76 5.89 14.87 5.90
C TYR A 76 4.36 14.82 5.69
N LEU A 77 3.75 13.64 5.82
CA LEU A 77 2.30 13.49 5.69
C LEU A 77 1.56 14.32 6.74
N LEU A 78 1.98 14.25 8.02
CA LEU A 78 1.38 15.02 9.10
C LEU A 78 1.54 16.53 8.90
N ALA A 79 2.71 16.98 8.44
CA ALA A 79 2.94 18.39 8.12
C ALA A 79 2.04 18.87 6.97
N LEU A 80 1.84 18.03 5.95
CA LEU A 80 0.97 18.35 4.84
C LEU A 80 -0.51 18.37 5.25
N ILE A 81 -0.93 17.42 6.11
CA ILE A 81 -2.29 17.41 6.69
C ILE A 81 -2.52 18.70 7.47
N LEU A 82 -1.59 19.08 8.34
CA LEU A 82 -1.71 20.32 9.11
C LEU A 82 -1.78 21.55 8.20
N PHE A 83 -0.95 21.61 7.17
CA PHE A 83 -0.95 22.72 6.21
C PHE A 83 -2.28 22.84 5.46
N VAL A 84 -2.82 21.73 4.93
CA VAL A 84 -4.12 21.72 4.23
C VAL A 84 -5.25 22.05 5.20
N THR A 85 -5.21 21.52 6.43
CA THR A 85 -6.20 21.87 7.47
C THR A 85 -6.22 23.37 7.74
N LEU A 86 -5.06 24.01 7.89
CA LEU A 86 -4.96 25.44 8.09
C LEU A 86 -5.52 26.24 6.92
N LEU A 87 -5.31 25.80 5.67
CA LEU A 87 -5.91 26.43 4.50
C LEU A 87 -7.44 26.29 4.50
N LEU A 88 -7.96 25.11 4.86
CA LEU A 88 -9.40 24.86 4.90
C LEU A 88 -10.11 25.58 6.08
N LEU A 89 -9.40 25.96 7.14
CA LEU A 89 -9.91 26.77 8.24
C LEU A 89 -10.09 28.24 7.88
N LEU A 90 -9.49 28.71 6.79
CA LEU A 90 -9.65 30.11 6.38
C LEU A 90 -11.10 30.39 5.99
N PRO A 91 -11.67 31.54 6.36
CA PRO A 91 -13.05 31.91 5.99
C PRO A 91 -13.31 31.92 4.49
N VAL A 92 -12.29 32.19 3.69
CA VAL A 92 -12.35 32.18 2.21
C VAL A 92 -12.61 30.76 1.66
N SER A 93 -12.35 29.70 2.44
CA SER A 93 -12.49 28.31 2.00
C SER A 93 -13.95 27.83 2.02
N THR A 94 -14.85 28.52 2.71
CA THR A 94 -16.28 28.17 2.79
C THR A 94 -17.14 29.10 1.97
N VAL A 95 -18.30 28.62 1.49
CA VAL A 95 -19.26 29.40 0.71
C VAL A 95 -19.85 30.53 1.57
N GLU A 96 -20.11 30.28 2.84
CA GLU A 96 -20.68 31.27 3.78
C GLU A 96 -19.67 32.30 4.32
N TRP A 97 -18.40 32.25 3.89
CA TRP A 97 -17.31 33.11 4.38
C TRP A 97 -17.11 33.06 5.91
N ARG A 98 -17.42 31.89 6.52
CA ARG A 98 -17.23 31.63 7.94
C ARG A 98 -16.13 30.61 8.14
N SER A 99 -15.38 30.71 9.23
CA SER A 99 -14.42 29.66 9.60
C SER A 99 -15.16 28.36 9.93
N THR A 100 -14.75 27.27 9.30
CA THR A 100 -15.31 25.95 9.61
C THR A 100 -14.77 25.39 10.94
N ASN A 101 -15.46 24.41 11.51
CA ASN A 101 -15.02 23.72 12.71
C ASN A 101 -13.73 22.92 12.43
N PHE A 102 -12.79 22.93 13.39
CA PHE A 102 -11.51 22.21 13.25
C PHE A 102 -11.68 20.73 12.90
N PRO A 103 -12.58 19.92 13.54
CA PRO A 103 -12.76 18.52 13.17
C PRO A 103 -13.17 18.32 11.71
N VAL A 104 -14.04 19.17 11.16
CA VAL A 104 -14.50 19.09 9.77
C VAL A 104 -13.36 19.41 8.79
N ALA A 105 -12.60 20.49 9.03
CA ALA A 105 -11.43 20.85 8.20
C ALA A 105 -10.34 19.79 8.27
N PHE A 106 -10.06 19.27 9.47
CA PHE A 106 -9.05 18.22 9.67
C PHE A 106 -9.45 16.93 8.99
N PHE A 107 -10.70 16.48 9.16
CA PHE A 107 -11.20 15.27 8.50
C PHE A 107 -11.16 15.38 6.98
N THR A 108 -11.62 16.51 6.42
CA THR A 108 -11.56 16.75 4.96
C THR A 108 -10.14 16.76 4.44
N ALA A 109 -9.21 17.40 5.17
CA ALA A 109 -7.78 17.40 4.82
C ALA A 109 -7.19 15.99 4.84
N VAL A 110 -7.48 15.19 5.89
CA VAL A 110 -7.02 13.81 5.99
C VAL A 110 -7.63 12.95 4.88
N SER A 111 -8.94 13.05 4.64
CA SER A 111 -9.65 12.30 3.61
C SER A 111 -9.10 12.61 2.21
N ALA A 112 -8.87 13.89 1.88
CA ALA A 112 -8.31 14.31 0.60
C ALA A 112 -6.86 13.84 0.41
N LEU A 113 -5.98 14.06 1.39
CA LEU A 113 -4.56 13.68 1.31
C LEU A 113 -4.33 12.18 1.40
N SER A 114 -5.15 11.46 2.15
CA SER A 114 -5.11 9.99 2.15
C SER A 114 -5.71 9.40 0.89
N THR A 115 -6.42 10.20 0.08
CA THR A 115 -7.21 9.75 -1.07
C THR A 115 -8.32 8.77 -0.66
N CYS A 116 -8.91 8.98 0.52
CA CYS A 116 -10.00 8.14 1.01
C CYS A 116 -11.32 8.50 0.35
N GLY A 117 -11.69 9.79 0.38
CA GLY A 117 -12.91 10.29 -0.27
C GLY A 117 -14.17 10.25 0.58
N ILE A 118 -14.13 9.76 1.83
CA ILE A 118 -15.25 9.94 2.75
C ILE A 118 -15.46 11.44 2.95
N SER A 119 -16.64 11.92 2.61
CA SER A 119 -17.04 13.33 2.75
C SER A 119 -18.16 13.41 3.77
N ILE A 120 -17.99 14.27 4.78
CA ILE A 120 -18.98 14.54 5.84
C ILE A 120 -19.82 15.79 5.53
N VAL A 121 -19.41 16.57 4.55
CA VAL A 121 -20.11 17.74 4.04
C VAL A 121 -20.13 17.70 2.51
N ASN A 122 -21.17 18.26 1.91
CA ASN A 122 -21.22 18.35 0.45
C ASN A 122 -20.14 19.29 -0.06
N THR A 123 -19.27 18.80 -0.94
CA THR A 123 -18.12 19.57 -1.40
C THR A 123 -18.52 20.83 -2.16
N ASN A 124 -19.60 20.78 -2.93
CA ASN A 124 -20.05 21.93 -3.72
C ASN A 124 -20.74 23.00 -2.87
N ASP A 125 -21.57 22.59 -1.93
CA ASP A 125 -22.42 23.50 -1.17
C ASP A 125 -21.67 24.11 0.02
N TYR A 126 -20.67 23.40 0.56
CA TYR A 126 -19.94 23.81 1.74
C TYR A 126 -18.63 24.54 1.42
N TRP A 127 -17.84 24.03 0.46
CA TRP A 127 -16.53 24.58 0.13
C TRP A 127 -16.61 25.55 -1.04
N SER A 128 -16.08 26.75 -0.86
CA SER A 128 -15.91 27.74 -1.94
C SER A 128 -15.02 27.21 -3.05
N MET A 129 -14.94 27.90 -4.17
CA MET A 129 -14.00 27.57 -5.26
C MET A 129 -12.56 27.47 -4.75
N PHE A 130 -12.14 28.32 -3.83
CA PHE A 130 -10.82 28.24 -3.19
C PHE A 130 -10.68 26.94 -2.38
N GLY A 131 -11.66 26.59 -1.53
CA GLY A 131 -11.66 25.36 -0.78
C GLY A 131 -11.62 24.12 -1.67
N GLN A 132 -12.39 24.11 -2.77
CA GLN A 132 -12.37 23.01 -3.75
C GLN A 132 -11.01 22.88 -4.45
N VAL A 133 -10.33 23.98 -4.79
CA VAL A 133 -8.98 23.96 -5.35
C VAL A 133 -7.97 23.38 -4.34
N VAL A 134 -8.07 23.77 -3.06
CA VAL A 134 -7.23 23.22 -1.99
C VAL A 134 -7.44 21.71 -1.85
N ILE A 135 -8.70 21.24 -1.88
CA ILE A 135 -9.04 19.81 -1.84
C ILE A 135 -8.46 19.09 -3.07
N LEU A 136 -8.63 19.65 -4.26
CA LEU A 136 -8.12 19.07 -5.51
C LEU A 136 -6.59 18.91 -5.47
N LEU A 137 -5.88 19.93 -5.02
CA LEU A 137 -4.43 19.87 -4.86
C LEU A 137 -4.03 18.85 -3.78
N ALA A 138 -4.77 18.77 -2.68
CA ALA A 138 -4.53 17.77 -1.63
C ALA A 138 -4.70 16.35 -2.19
N ILE A 139 -5.73 16.08 -2.99
CA ILE A 139 -5.94 14.82 -3.69
C ILE A 139 -4.75 14.49 -4.60
N GLN A 140 -4.28 15.45 -5.39
CA GLN A 140 -3.17 15.26 -6.33
C GLN A 140 -1.86 14.92 -5.60
N PHE A 141 -1.51 15.68 -4.56
CA PHE A 141 -0.31 15.40 -3.76
C PHE A 141 -0.44 14.09 -2.97
N GLY A 142 -1.61 13.81 -2.45
CA GLY A 142 -1.92 12.55 -1.77
C GLY A 142 -1.79 11.34 -2.70
N GLY A 143 -2.37 11.41 -3.90
CA GLY A 143 -2.39 10.34 -4.88
C GLY A 143 -1.04 9.98 -5.47
N LEU A 144 -0.21 10.98 -5.77
CA LEU A 144 1.18 10.74 -6.20
C LEU A 144 1.99 9.98 -5.14
N GLY A 145 1.48 9.92 -3.91
CA GLY A 145 2.08 9.21 -2.80
C GLY A 145 3.16 10.03 -2.09
N VAL A 146 3.10 9.96 -0.78
CA VAL A 146 4.03 10.69 0.11
C VAL A 146 5.48 10.37 -0.21
N MET A 147 5.79 9.11 -0.53
CA MET A 147 7.16 8.68 -0.86
C MET A 147 7.63 9.16 -2.24
N THR A 148 6.76 9.15 -3.22
CA THR A 148 7.06 9.67 -4.57
C THR A 148 7.36 11.15 -4.49
N PHE A 149 6.52 11.92 -3.78
CA PHE A 149 6.71 13.35 -3.58
C PHE A 149 7.97 13.68 -2.76
N THR A 150 8.21 12.97 -1.66
CA THR A 150 9.43 13.11 -0.86
C THR A 150 10.68 12.85 -1.71
N SER A 151 10.63 11.87 -2.60
CA SER A 151 11.72 11.56 -3.52
C SER A 151 11.92 12.67 -4.56
N LEU A 152 10.84 13.25 -5.10
CA LEU A 152 10.90 14.38 -6.03
C LEU A 152 11.51 15.62 -5.37
N VAL A 153 11.06 15.98 -4.17
CA VAL A 153 11.60 17.10 -3.40
C VAL A 153 13.09 16.86 -3.10
N SER A 154 13.45 15.66 -2.68
CA SER A 154 14.85 15.30 -2.41
C SER A 154 15.73 15.37 -3.65
N LEU A 155 15.20 15.02 -4.84
CA LEU A 155 15.90 15.17 -6.12
C LEU A 155 16.09 16.64 -6.51
N GLY A 156 15.10 17.50 -6.20
CA GLY A 156 15.13 18.94 -6.51
C GLY A 156 16.07 19.73 -5.59
N VAL A 157 16.02 19.44 -4.30
CA VAL A 157 16.76 20.21 -3.25
C VAL A 157 18.18 19.69 -3.03
N SER A 158 18.41 18.39 -3.18
CA SER A 158 19.72 17.79 -2.92
C SER A 158 20.17 16.85 -4.03
N ARG A 159 21.27 17.17 -4.70
CA ARG A 159 21.96 16.26 -5.64
C ARG A 159 22.53 15.01 -4.93
N ARG A 160 22.45 14.93 -3.60
CA ARG A 160 22.97 13.83 -2.78
C ARG A 160 21.87 13.16 -1.97
N LEU A 161 21.04 12.35 -2.61
CA LEU A 161 20.19 11.40 -1.87
C LEU A 161 21.07 10.43 -1.10
N LYS A 162 20.88 10.31 0.23
CA LYS A 162 21.53 9.28 1.04
C LYS A 162 21.11 7.89 0.52
N VAL A 163 22.02 6.93 0.52
CA VAL A 163 21.82 5.57 -0.01
C VAL A 163 20.55 4.89 0.57
N SER A 164 20.28 5.11 1.85
CA SER A 164 19.10 4.59 2.55
C SER A 164 17.77 5.11 1.99
N GLN A 165 17.67 6.40 1.64
CA GLN A 165 16.45 6.98 1.05
C GLN A 165 16.19 6.43 -0.35
N ARG A 166 17.27 6.25 -1.14
CA ARG A 166 17.18 5.64 -2.47
C ARG A 166 16.72 4.19 -2.40
N MET A 167 17.20 3.42 -1.41
CA MET A 167 16.79 2.03 -1.22
C MET A 167 15.31 1.90 -0.90
N LEU A 168 14.76 2.76 -0.06
CA LEU A 168 13.36 2.70 0.33
C LEU A 168 12.43 3.08 -0.82
N THR A 169 12.76 4.15 -1.54
CA THR A 169 12.04 4.54 -2.75
C THR A 169 12.08 3.42 -3.80
N ALA A 170 13.23 2.76 -3.96
CA ALA A 170 13.36 1.63 -4.86
C ALA A 170 12.49 0.44 -4.43
N THR A 171 12.37 0.18 -3.13
CA THR A 171 11.54 -0.91 -2.59
C THR A 171 10.06 -0.63 -2.80
N GLU A 172 9.58 0.59 -2.55
CA GLU A 172 8.18 0.97 -2.79
C GLU A 172 7.82 0.98 -4.27
N LEU A 173 8.73 1.46 -5.11
CA LEU A 173 8.55 1.48 -6.56
C LEU A 173 8.81 0.12 -7.22
N GLY A 174 9.15 -0.93 -6.42
CA GLY A 174 9.36 -2.28 -6.91
C GLY A 174 10.61 -2.46 -7.76
N THR A 175 11.60 -1.56 -7.64
CA THR A 175 12.87 -1.64 -8.38
C THR A 175 14.01 -2.12 -7.48
N THR A 176 14.92 -2.90 -8.06
CA THR A 176 16.13 -3.38 -7.35
C THR A 176 17.36 -2.53 -7.66
N LYS A 177 17.27 -1.64 -8.64
CA LYS A 177 18.40 -0.82 -9.12
C LYS A 177 18.18 0.66 -8.83
N MET A 178 19.08 1.28 -8.13
CA MET A 178 19.06 2.70 -7.79
C MET A 178 19.04 3.66 -8.99
N SER A 179 19.63 3.23 -10.12
CA SER A 179 19.63 4.03 -11.36
C SER A 179 18.26 4.15 -12.01
N GLU A 180 17.33 3.24 -11.70
CA GLU A 180 16.00 3.20 -12.29
C GLU A 180 14.98 4.11 -11.57
N VAL A 181 15.29 4.62 -10.36
CA VAL A 181 14.33 5.44 -9.56
C VAL A 181 13.85 6.68 -10.34
N LYS A 182 14.76 7.39 -11.03
CA LYS A 182 14.37 8.55 -11.84
C LYS A 182 13.46 8.18 -13.01
N ALA A 183 13.77 7.07 -13.66
CA ALA A 183 12.96 6.57 -14.78
C ALA A 183 11.56 6.15 -14.30
N VAL A 184 11.47 5.49 -13.14
CA VAL A 184 10.19 5.10 -12.54
C VAL A 184 9.38 6.32 -12.15
N LEU A 185 9.99 7.33 -11.50
CA LEU A 185 9.31 8.59 -11.17
C LEU A 185 8.78 9.30 -12.42
N ALA A 186 9.58 9.37 -13.49
CA ALA A 186 9.14 9.96 -14.75
C ALA A 186 7.94 9.20 -15.35
N VAL A 187 7.96 7.87 -15.28
CA VAL A 187 6.83 7.05 -15.76
C VAL A 187 5.60 7.25 -14.89
N VAL A 188 5.75 7.34 -13.57
CA VAL A 188 4.64 7.63 -12.64
C VAL A 188 3.97 8.94 -13.02
N LEU A 189 4.74 10.04 -13.08
CA LEU A 189 4.21 11.35 -13.41
C LEU A 189 3.59 11.40 -14.80
N ALA A 190 4.24 10.80 -15.79
CA ALA A 190 3.73 10.76 -17.17
C ALA A 190 2.42 9.93 -17.24
N THR A 191 2.35 8.79 -16.55
CA THR A 191 1.14 7.95 -16.54
C THR A 191 -0.01 8.67 -15.86
N THR A 192 0.23 9.33 -14.72
CA THR A 192 -0.76 10.15 -14.02
C THR A 192 -1.30 11.25 -14.94
N ALA A 193 -0.41 12.07 -15.49
CA ALA A 193 -0.80 13.17 -16.37
C ALA A 193 -1.55 12.69 -17.62
N ILE A 194 -1.10 11.61 -18.26
CA ILE A 194 -1.77 11.06 -19.44
C ILE A 194 -3.16 10.53 -19.08
N ALA A 195 -3.28 9.77 -17.97
CA ALA A 195 -4.56 9.21 -17.55
C ALA A 195 -5.56 10.32 -17.17
N GLU A 196 -5.12 11.34 -16.44
CA GLU A 196 -5.95 12.49 -16.07
C GLU A 196 -6.39 13.30 -17.30
N VAL A 197 -5.49 13.60 -18.24
CA VAL A 197 -5.82 14.30 -19.48
C VAL A 197 -6.79 13.50 -20.35
N VAL A 198 -6.56 12.20 -20.51
CA VAL A 198 -7.47 11.33 -21.29
C VAL A 198 -8.85 11.29 -20.64
N THR A 199 -8.92 11.10 -19.31
CA THR A 199 -10.19 11.10 -18.57
C THR A 199 -10.90 12.45 -18.70
N PHE A 200 -10.19 13.55 -18.52
CA PHE A 200 -10.70 14.90 -18.71
C PHE A 200 -11.36 15.08 -20.10
N VAL A 201 -10.63 14.75 -21.17
CA VAL A 201 -11.13 14.86 -22.55
C VAL A 201 -12.35 13.97 -22.78
N MET A 202 -12.35 12.75 -22.23
CA MET A 202 -13.49 11.82 -22.37
C MET A 202 -14.75 12.30 -21.64
N LEU A 203 -14.60 13.03 -20.54
CA LEU A 203 -15.72 13.57 -19.77
C LEU A 203 -16.36 14.80 -20.38
N LEU A 204 -15.60 15.62 -21.12
CA LEU A 204 -16.06 16.90 -21.67
C LEU A 204 -17.39 16.81 -22.45
N PRO A 205 -17.58 15.87 -23.41
CA PRO A 205 -18.79 15.88 -24.24
C PRO A 205 -20.07 15.64 -23.44
N GLU A 206 -20.00 14.76 -22.43
CA GLU A 206 -21.18 14.42 -21.64
C GLU A 206 -21.47 15.49 -20.58
N LEU A 207 -20.44 16.01 -19.90
CA LEU A 207 -20.61 17.11 -18.94
C LEU A 207 -21.08 18.40 -19.64
N TRP A 208 -20.65 18.65 -20.88
CA TRP A 208 -21.15 19.77 -21.68
C TRP A 208 -22.68 19.69 -21.90
N ARG A 209 -23.18 18.48 -22.14
CA ARG A 209 -24.63 18.24 -22.26
C ARG A 209 -25.36 18.38 -20.92
N VAL A 210 -24.75 17.92 -19.82
CA VAL A 210 -25.31 18.00 -18.47
C VAL A 210 -25.45 19.46 -18.02
N HIS A 211 -24.44 20.28 -18.29
CA HIS A 211 -24.41 21.70 -17.86
C HIS A 211 -24.97 22.67 -18.92
N HIS A 212 -25.74 22.18 -19.90
CA HIS A 212 -26.40 22.99 -20.91
C HIS A 212 -25.46 23.97 -21.63
N GLY A 213 -24.17 23.61 -21.77
CA GLY A 213 -23.19 24.42 -22.51
C GLY A 213 -22.47 25.49 -21.68
N ASP A 214 -22.58 25.46 -20.35
CA ASP A 214 -21.74 26.30 -19.47
C ASP A 214 -20.28 25.81 -19.47
N PRO A 215 -19.34 26.61 -20.06
CA PRO A 215 -17.95 26.17 -20.17
C PRO A 215 -17.22 26.17 -18.82
N GLY A 216 -17.54 27.10 -17.91
CA GLY A 216 -16.86 27.25 -16.63
C GLY A 216 -17.07 26.03 -15.76
N THR A 217 -18.33 25.68 -15.49
CA THR A 217 -18.70 24.51 -14.67
C THR A 217 -18.27 23.21 -15.33
N THR A 218 -18.43 23.08 -16.66
CA THR A 218 -18.02 21.87 -17.39
C THR A 218 -16.52 21.59 -17.26
N LEU A 219 -15.68 22.60 -17.51
CA LEU A 219 -14.21 22.44 -17.44
C LEU A 219 -13.76 22.14 -16.02
N TRP A 220 -14.33 22.84 -15.03
CA TRP A 220 -14.00 22.63 -13.63
C TRP A 220 -14.36 21.22 -13.15
N GLN A 221 -15.58 20.78 -13.40
CA GLN A 221 -16.01 19.44 -13.02
C GLN A 221 -15.26 18.35 -13.76
N ALA A 222 -15.02 18.50 -15.07
CA ALA A 222 -14.22 17.54 -15.83
C ALA A 222 -12.81 17.39 -15.25
N LEU A 223 -12.15 18.50 -14.88
CA LEU A 223 -10.84 18.48 -14.25
C LEU A 223 -10.88 17.81 -12.88
N PHE A 224 -11.84 18.21 -12.06
CA PHE A 224 -11.98 17.66 -10.71
C PHE A 224 -12.22 16.15 -10.74
N TYR A 225 -13.16 15.69 -11.58
CA TYR A 225 -13.44 14.26 -11.75
C TYR A 225 -12.26 13.49 -12.32
N ALA A 226 -11.51 14.04 -13.29
CA ALA A 226 -10.35 13.37 -13.86
C ALA A 226 -9.28 13.12 -12.80
N VAL A 227 -8.95 14.12 -11.98
CA VAL A 227 -7.98 14.01 -10.88
C VAL A 227 -8.49 13.08 -9.79
N SER A 228 -9.75 13.26 -9.34
CA SER A 228 -10.35 12.44 -8.29
C SER A 228 -10.44 10.96 -8.71
N ALA A 229 -10.79 10.68 -9.98
CA ALA A 229 -10.92 9.32 -10.51
C ALA A 229 -9.58 8.58 -10.57
N TYR A 230 -8.55 9.21 -11.14
CA TYR A 230 -7.24 8.56 -11.25
C TYR A 230 -6.61 8.31 -9.87
N ASN A 231 -6.77 9.27 -8.95
CA ASN A 231 -6.28 9.15 -7.59
C ASN A 231 -7.18 8.29 -6.69
N ASN A 232 -8.30 7.78 -7.22
CA ASN A 232 -9.23 6.90 -6.51
C ASN A 232 -9.79 7.53 -5.23
N THR A 233 -10.09 8.83 -5.27
CA THR A 233 -10.50 9.53 -4.06
C THR A 233 -12.00 9.54 -3.85
N GLY A 234 -12.80 9.73 -4.91
CA GLY A 234 -14.25 9.74 -4.79
C GLY A 234 -14.89 11.08 -4.40
N PHE A 235 -14.11 12.12 -4.11
CA PHE A 235 -14.66 13.47 -3.96
C PHE A 235 -15.30 13.95 -5.25
N THR A 236 -16.46 14.59 -5.13
CA THR A 236 -17.24 15.12 -6.26
C THR A 236 -17.55 16.60 -6.04
N PRO A 237 -17.40 17.46 -7.05
CA PRO A 237 -17.75 18.87 -6.97
C PRO A 237 -19.22 19.12 -7.34
N ASP A 238 -20.07 18.10 -7.32
CA ASP A 238 -21.50 18.20 -7.62
C ASP A 238 -22.33 17.86 -6.39
N ALA A 239 -23.31 18.67 -6.08
CA ALA A 239 -24.23 18.47 -4.96
C ALA A 239 -25.04 17.16 -5.07
N ALA A 240 -25.39 16.78 -6.29
CA ALA A 240 -26.09 15.53 -6.57
C ALA A 240 -25.18 14.29 -6.56
N GLY A 241 -23.89 14.45 -6.29
CA GLY A 241 -22.90 13.40 -6.40
C GLY A 241 -22.56 13.06 -7.87
N LEU A 242 -21.81 11.98 -8.07
CA LEU A 242 -21.42 11.57 -9.42
C LEU A 242 -22.60 10.89 -10.13
N HIS A 243 -23.02 11.41 -11.27
CA HIS A 243 -23.98 10.75 -12.14
C HIS A 243 -23.35 9.57 -12.91
N VAL A 244 -22.87 8.54 -12.19
CA VAL A 244 -22.34 7.30 -12.79
C VAL A 244 -23.39 6.60 -13.67
N ASN A 245 -24.66 6.94 -13.47
CA ASN A 245 -25.77 6.41 -14.24
C ASN A 245 -25.72 6.73 -15.75
N ARG A 246 -24.84 7.65 -16.18
CA ARG A 246 -24.58 7.93 -17.59
C ARG A 246 -23.29 7.27 -18.03
N TRP A 247 -23.34 6.44 -19.08
CA TRP A 247 -22.16 5.75 -19.63
C TRP A 247 -21.02 6.71 -19.99
N GLY A 248 -21.34 7.90 -20.49
CA GLY A 248 -20.35 8.92 -20.88
C GLY A 248 -19.57 9.50 -19.70
N VAL A 249 -20.11 9.43 -18.47
CA VAL A 249 -19.43 9.87 -17.25
C VAL A 249 -18.85 8.69 -16.48
N GLY A 250 -19.65 7.64 -16.26
CA GLY A 250 -19.26 6.53 -15.40
C GLY A 250 -18.12 5.68 -15.98
N LEU A 251 -18.15 5.37 -17.28
CA LEU A 251 -17.14 4.50 -17.89
C LEU A 251 -15.72 5.11 -17.88
N PRO A 252 -15.51 6.39 -18.30
CA PRO A 252 -14.20 7.02 -18.19
C PRO A 252 -13.64 7.03 -16.75
N ILE A 253 -14.50 7.33 -15.78
CA ILE A 253 -14.12 7.33 -14.36
C ILE A 253 -13.72 5.96 -13.88
N LEU A 254 -14.50 4.91 -14.16
CA LEU A 254 -14.18 3.54 -13.78
C LEU A 254 -12.88 3.04 -14.42
N ILE A 255 -12.63 3.38 -15.69
CA ILE A 255 -11.37 3.02 -16.37
C ILE A 255 -10.20 3.73 -15.71
N SER A 256 -10.32 5.03 -15.44
CA SER A 256 -9.29 5.83 -14.79
C SER A 256 -8.96 5.29 -13.40
N ALA A 257 -9.99 5.05 -12.58
CA ALA A 257 -9.87 4.45 -11.27
C ALA A 257 -9.22 3.07 -11.31
N PHE A 258 -9.62 2.22 -12.26
CA PHE A 258 -9.02 0.90 -12.43
C PHE A 258 -7.52 0.98 -12.74
N ILE A 259 -7.10 1.89 -13.61
CA ILE A 259 -5.67 2.10 -13.91
C ILE A 259 -4.91 2.57 -12.66
N GLY A 260 -5.48 3.51 -11.89
CA GLY A 260 -4.93 3.99 -10.62
C GLY A 260 -4.75 2.86 -9.57
N THR A 261 -5.69 1.89 -9.55
CA THR A 261 -5.64 0.76 -8.60
C THR A 261 -4.56 -0.27 -8.91
N LEU A 262 -4.09 -0.39 -10.16
CA LEU A 262 -3.10 -1.40 -10.54
C LEU A 262 -1.74 -1.20 -9.86
N GLY A 263 -1.40 0.06 -9.56
CA GLY A 263 -0.12 0.43 -8.97
C GLY A 263 0.99 0.66 -10.00
N PHE A 264 1.88 1.58 -9.66
CA PHE A 264 2.94 2.03 -10.55
C PHE A 264 3.91 0.94 -11.03
N PRO A 265 4.32 -0.07 -10.22
CA PRO A 265 5.21 -1.12 -10.69
C PRO A 265 4.60 -1.97 -11.82
N VAL A 266 3.28 -2.19 -11.75
CA VAL A 266 2.54 -2.95 -12.77
C VAL A 266 2.47 -2.15 -14.07
N VAL A 267 2.09 -0.88 -13.98
CA VAL A 267 2.02 0.02 -15.14
C VAL A 267 3.39 0.18 -15.79
N TYR A 268 4.45 0.37 -15.00
CA TYR A 268 5.82 0.45 -15.49
C TYR A 268 6.25 -0.82 -16.23
N ASP A 269 5.97 -2.00 -15.69
CA ASP A 269 6.34 -3.29 -16.30
C ASP A 269 5.57 -3.51 -17.62
N ILE A 270 4.27 -3.16 -17.66
CA ILE A 270 3.45 -3.22 -18.88
C ILE A 270 4.02 -2.27 -19.94
N VAL A 271 4.26 -1.01 -19.61
CA VAL A 271 4.80 0.00 -20.55
C VAL A 271 6.18 -0.41 -21.05
N ARG A 272 7.05 -0.90 -20.15
CA ARG A 272 8.38 -1.40 -20.51
C ARG A 272 8.30 -2.57 -21.50
N CYS A 273 7.43 -3.54 -21.22
CA CYS A 273 7.24 -4.69 -22.09
C CYS A 273 6.62 -4.31 -23.44
N ALA A 274 5.64 -3.40 -23.44
CA ALA A 274 5.03 -2.90 -24.67
C ALA A 274 6.04 -2.16 -25.56
N ARG A 275 6.82 -1.22 -24.98
CA ARG A 275 7.87 -0.50 -25.72
C ARG A 275 8.94 -1.41 -26.32
N ARG A 276 9.26 -2.50 -25.63
CA ARG A 276 10.24 -3.50 -26.09
C ARG A 276 9.62 -4.61 -26.93
N ARG A 277 8.33 -4.54 -27.23
CA ARG A 277 7.55 -5.58 -27.95
C ARG A 277 7.74 -6.98 -27.36
N LEU A 278 7.86 -7.06 -26.02
CA LEU A 278 8.06 -8.34 -25.33
C LEU A 278 6.72 -9.03 -25.09
N ASN A 279 6.73 -10.37 -25.18
CA ASN A 279 5.55 -11.18 -24.90
C ASN A 279 5.12 -11.01 -23.41
N PRO A 280 3.80 -10.96 -23.10
CA PRO A 280 3.24 -10.93 -21.73
C PRO A 280 3.75 -12.05 -20.81
N LYS A 281 4.22 -13.16 -21.37
CA LYS A 281 4.87 -14.25 -20.60
C LYS A 281 6.12 -13.78 -19.84
N ARG A 282 6.76 -12.67 -20.27
CA ARG A 282 7.95 -12.07 -19.64
C ARG A 282 7.65 -11.04 -18.55
N TRP A 283 6.37 -10.77 -18.25
CA TRP A 283 5.99 -9.92 -17.12
C TRP A 283 6.56 -10.44 -15.80
N THR A 284 6.84 -9.54 -14.90
CA THR A 284 7.30 -9.88 -13.56
C THR A 284 6.26 -10.72 -12.81
N LEU A 285 6.69 -11.48 -11.80
CA LEU A 285 5.78 -12.23 -10.94
C LEU A 285 4.77 -11.30 -10.26
N HIS A 286 5.23 -10.13 -9.83
CA HIS A 286 4.39 -9.10 -9.21
C HIS A 286 3.26 -8.67 -10.14
N THR A 287 3.56 -8.32 -11.38
CA THR A 287 2.56 -7.91 -12.39
C THR A 287 1.54 -9.01 -12.66
N LYS A 288 2.00 -10.24 -12.86
CA LYS A 288 1.10 -11.39 -13.12
C LYS A 288 0.17 -11.66 -11.94
N LEU A 289 0.72 -11.63 -10.72
CA LEU A 289 -0.06 -11.90 -9.51
C LEU A 289 -1.07 -10.78 -9.28
N THR A 290 -0.66 -9.51 -9.41
CA THR A 290 -1.57 -8.37 -9.25
C THR A 290 -2.71 -8.42 -10.27
N LEU A 291 -2.43 -8.60 -11.56
CA LEU A 291 -3.45 -8.62 -12.60
C LEU A 291 -4.40 -9.81 -12.45
N ALA A 292 -3.87 -11.01 -12.19
CA ALA A 292 -4.68 -12.22 -12.02
C ALA A 292 -5.62 -12.06 -10.81
N THR A 293 -5.09 -11.67 -9.65
CA THR A 293 -5.90 -11.53 -8.43
C THR A 293 -6.90 -10.37 -8.57
N THR A 294 -6.50 -9.24 -9.16
CA THR A 294 -7.42 -8.13 -9.43
C THR A 294 -8.55 -8.55 -10.36
N GLY A 295 -8.25 -9.28 -11.44
CA GLY A 295 -9.26 -9.78 -12.36
C GLY A 295 -10.23 -10.76 -11.69
N ILE A 296 -9.73 -11.67 -10.86
CA ILE A 296 -10.58 -12.59 -10.08
C ILE A 296 -11.50 -11.83 -9.13
N LEU A 297 -10.95 -10.85 -8.37
CA LEU A 297 -11.76 -10.06 -7.44
C LEU A 297 -12.83 -9.24 -8.14
N VAL A 298 -12.54 -8.63 -9.31
CA VAL A 298 -13.53 -7.92 -10.11
C VAL A 298 -14.63 -8.88 -10.59
N ALA A 299 -14.26 -10.05 -11.10
CA ALA A 299 -15.24 -11.04 -11.56
C ALA A 299 -16.12 -11.55 -10.42
N VAL A 300 -15.53 -11.85 -9.25
CA VAL A 300 -16.27 -12.27 -8.05
C VAL A 300 -17.22 -11.17 -7.59
N SER A 301 -16.79 -9.91 -7.55
CA SER A 301 -17.65 -8.78 -7.17
C SER A 301 -18.81 -8.59 -8.13
N LEU A 302 -18.54 -8.67 -9.43
CA LEU A 302 -19.57 -8.54 -10.45
C LEU A 302 -20.63 -9.65 -10.33
N VAL A 303 -20.17 -10.90 -10.22
CA VAL A 303 -21.07 -12.06 -10.06
C VAL A 303 -21.85 -11.95 -8.76
N TRP A 304 -21.21 -11.58 -7.64
CA TRP A 304 -21.89 -11.39 -6.36
C TRP A 304 -23.02 -10.40 -6.46
N PHE A 305 -22.75 -9.22 -6.99
CA PHE A 305 -23.75 -8.16 -7.08
C PHE A 305 -24.91 -8.54 -8.01
N LEU A 306 -24.62 -9.18 -9.13
CA LEU A 306 -25.65 -9.67 -10.06
C LEU A 306 -26.53 -10.77 -9.46
N LEU A 307 -25.99 -11.61 -8.56
CA LEU A 307 -26.76 -12.69 -7.94
C LEU A 307 -27.54 -12.22 -6.71
N VAL A 308 -26.93 -11.40 -5.85
CA VAL A 308 -27.51 -11.04 -4.55
C VAL A 308 -28.41 -9.81 -4.66
N GLU A 309 -27.98 -8.79 -5.40
CA GLU A 309 -28.65 -7.50 -5.45
C GLU A 309 -29.53 -7.29 -6.70
N TRP A 310 -29.61 -8.27 -7.61
CA TRP A 310 -30.37 -8.13 -8.86
C TRP A 310 -31.83 -7.73 -8.67
N ASN A 311 -32.47 -8.31 -7.66
CA ASN A 311 -33.89 -8.08 -7.35
C ASN A 311 -34.11 -7.12 -6.15
N ASN A 312 -33.08 -6.39 -5.73
CA ASN A 312 -33.22 -5.49 -4.58
C ASN A 312 -34.03 -4.22 -4.96
N PRO A 313 -35.25 -4.04 -4.43
CA PRO A 313 -36.11 -2.92 -4.78
C PRO A 313 -35.60 -1.58 -4.26
N ALA A 314 -34.77 -1.59 -3.21
CA ALA A 314 -34.17 -0.38 -2.67
C ALA A 314 -33.16 0.25 -3.64
N LEU A 315 -32.47 -0.61 -4.44
CA LEU A 315 -31.49 -0.15 -5.41
C LEU A 315 -32.10 0.17 -6.78
N PHE A 316 -33.12 -0.58 -7.20
CA PHE A 316 -33.70 -0.54 -8.54
C PHE A 316 -35.18 -0.19 -8.51
N LYS A 317 -35.48 1.11 -8.45
CA LYS A 317 -36.86 1.61 -8.51
C LYS A 317 -37.51 1.46 -9.88
N VAL A 318 -36.69 1.37 -10.94
CA VAL A 318 -37.10 1.23 -12.33
C VAL A 318 -36.48 -0.06 -12.89
N ASP A 319 -37.27 -0.82 -13.65
CA ASP A 319 -36.81 -2.05 -14.27
C ASP A 319 -36.03 -1.76 -15.57
N ASP A 320 -34.82 -1.19 -15.38
CA ASP A 320 -33.85 -0.92 -16.47
C ASP A 320 -32.64 -1.83 -16.34
N PRO A 321 -32.54 -2.87 -17.20
CA PRO A 321 -31.39 -3.77 -17.18
C PRO A 321 -30.06 -3.07 -17.41
N SER A 322 -30.03 -1.97 -18.18
CA SER A 322 -28.83 -1.17 -18.43
C SER A 322 -28.34 -0.49 -17.15
N LEU A 323 -29.25 0.00 -16.32
CA LEU A 323 -28.92 0.60 -15.02
C LEU A 323 -28.36 -0.46 -14.05
N ARG A 324 -28.94 -1.67 -14.03
CA ARG A 324 -28.47 -2.79 -13.22
C ARG A 324 -27.04 -3.18 -13.58
N ILE A 325 -26.74 -3.31 -14.87
CA ILE A 325 -25.40 -3.65 -15.36
C ILE A 325 -24.40 -2.53 -15.03
N ARG A 326 -24.77 -1.26 -15.21
CA ARG A 326 -23.91 -0.12 -14.88
C ARG A 326 -23.53 -0.10 -13.39
N ARG A 327 -24.50 -0.26 -12.50
CA ARG A 327 -24.26 -0.34 -11.06
C ARG A 327 -23.42 -1.56 -10.69
N ALA A 328 -23.71 -2.72 -11.25
CA ALA A 328 -22.91 -3.91 -11.02
C ALA A 328 -21.45 -3.72 -11.44
N LEU A 329 -21.19 -3.06 -12.56
CA LEU A 329 -19.84 -2.74 -13.02
C LEU A 329 -19.16 -1.71 -12.08
N SER A 330 -19.91 -0.69 -11.64
CA SER A 330 -19.39 0.28 -10.67
C SER A 330 -18.99 -0.42 -9.36
N VAL A 331 -19.86 -1.26 -8.81
CA VAL A 331 -19.59 -2.04 -7.59
C VAL A 331 -18.44 -3.04 -7.77
N ALA A 332 -18.25 -3.58 -8.96
CA ALA A 332 -17.14 -4.50 -9.20
C ALA A 332 -15.76 -3.83 -9.16
N VAL A 333 -15.67 -2.57 -9.55
CA VAL A 333 -14.40 -1.82 -9.66
C VAL A 333 -14.18 -0.88 -8.48
N ALA A 334 -15.19 -0.08 -8.14
CA ALA A 334 -15.07 1.05 -7.22
C ALA A 334 -14.82 0.68 -5.74
N PRO A 335 -15.43 -0.36 -5.12
CA PRO A 335 -15.28 -0.61 -3.68
C PRO A 335 -13.87 -0.92 -3.21
N ARG A 336 -12.97 -1.26 -4.12
CA ARG A 336 -11.59 -1.55 -3.73
C ARG A 336 -10.76 -0.30 -3.49
N SER A 337 -11.22 0.89 -3.93
CA SER A 337 -10.47 2.11 -3.70
C SER A 337 -11.05 3.43 -4.21
N ALA A 338 -12.29 3.48 -4.70
CA ALA A 338 -12.79 4.71 -5.28
C ALA A 338 -14.27 4.88 -4.91
N GLY A 339 -14.54 5.66 -3.88
CA GLY A 339 -15.88 5.90 -3.33
C GLY A 339 -16.79 6.76 -4.22
N PHE A 340 -16.78 6.53 -5.53
CA PHE A 340 -17.70 7.19 -6.44
C PHE A 340 -19.09 6.58 -6.36
N ASP A 341 -20.12 7.43 -6.40
CA ASP A 341 -21.52 7.05 -6.34
C ASP A 341 -21.89 6.27 -5.06
N ILE A 342 -21.83 6.98 -3.94
CA ILE A 342 -22.20 6.43 -2.62
C ILE A 342 -23.72 6.31 -2.42
N SER A 343 -24.54 6.82 -3.35
CA SER A 343 -26.00 6.91 -3.24
C SER A 343 -26.69 5.55 -3.06
N TRP A 344 -26.09 4.47 -3.49
CA TRP A 344 -26.64 3.12 -3.41
C TRP A 344 -26.23 2.36 -2.14
N VAL A 345 -25.21 2.83 -1.41
CA VAL A 345 -24.66 2.13 -0.24
C VAL A 345 -25.67 1.90 0.86
N PRO A 346 -26.54 2.86 1.23
CA PRO A 346 -27.57 2.64 2.24
C PRO A 346 -28.64 1.61 1.83
N GLY A 347 -28.81 1.36 0.53
CA GLY A 347 -29.84 0.46 0.00
C GLY A 347 -29.38 -0.99 -0.19
N VAL A 348 -28.10 -1.32 0.04
CA VAL A 348 -27.63 -2.72 -0.12
C VAL A 348 -27.96 -3.58 1.08
N SER A 349 -28.08 -4.89 0.84
CA SER A 349 -28.28 -5.86 1.91
C SER A 349 -27.06 -5.92 2.85
N ASP A 350 -27.29 -6.29 4.12
CA ASP A 350 -26.21 -6.41 5.11
C ASP A 350 -25.17 -7.45 4.71
N VAL A 351 -25.60 -8.51 4.02
CA VAL A 351 -24.68 -9.52 3.47
C VAL A 351 -23.73 -8.90 2.46
N THR A 352 -24.24 -8.01 1.60
CA THR A 352 -23.40 -7.28 0.62
C THR A 352 -22.52 -6.25 1.33
N LYS A 353 -22.95 -5.58 2.39
CA LYS A 353 -22.08 -4.69 3.21
C LYS A 353 -20.87 -5.46 3.75
N VAL A 354 -21.07 -6.66 4.31
CA VAL A 354 -20.00 -7.52 4.82
C VAL A 354 -19.06 -7.93 3.67
N PHE A 355 -19.60 -8.32 2.54
CA PHE A 355 -18.80 -8.68 1.37
C PHE A 355 -17.97 -7.50 0.86
N LEU A 356 -18.55 -6.31 0.78
CA LEU A 356 -17.86 -5.09 0.38
C LEU A 356 -16.76 -4.71 1.38
N SER A 357 -17.01 -4.86 2.69
CA SER A 357 -15.99 -4.66 3.71
C SER A 357 -14.79 -5.58 3.50
N ALA A 358 -15.01 -6.85 3.19
CA ALA A 358 -13.93 -7.79 2.86
C ALA A 358 -13.16 -7.39 1.60
N LEU A 359 -13.84 -6.92 0.55
CA LEU A 359 -13.20 -6.43 -0.67
C LEU A 359 -12.38 -5.16 -0.44
N MET A 360 -12.93 -4.19 0.32
CA MET A 360 -12.22 -2.97 0.71
C MET A 360 -10.98 -3.32 1.54
N PHE A 361 -11.08 -4.24 2.51
CA PHE A 361 -9.94 -4.67 3.32
C PHE A 361 -8.78 -5.23 2.47
N ILE A 362 -9.07 -5.97 1.41
CA ILE A 362 -8.07 -6.46 0.46
C ILE A 362 -7.38 -5.27 -0.25
N GLY A 363 -8.16 -4.25 -0.61
CA GLY A 363 -7.64 -3.05 -1.25
C GLY A 363 -7.20 -3.27 -2.69
N ALA A 364 -6.16 -2.54 -3.11
CA ALA A 364 -5.67 -2.51 -4.48
C ALA A 364 -4.20 -2.95 -4.63
N GLY A 365 -3.60 -2.71 -5.79
CA GLY A 365 -2.21 -3.07 -6.09
C GLY A 365 -1.19 -2.39 -5.18
N SER A 366 -0.02 -2.98 -5.05
CA SER A 366 1.09 -2.38 -4.29
C SER A 366 1.58 -1.12 -4.97
N ALA A 367 1.88 -0.09 -4.18
CA ALA A 367 2.27 1.25 -4.65
C ALA A 367 1.21 1.87 -5.60
N SER A 368 -0.07 1.63 -5.33
CA SER A 368 -1.21 2.29 -5.97
C SER A 368 -1.67 3.49 -5.15
N THR A 369 -2.63 4.22 -5.69
CA THR A 369 -3.30 5.34 -5.01
C THR A 369 -4.21 4.90 -3.86
N ALA A 370 -4.57 3.61 -3.79
CA ALA A 370 -5.46 3.02 -2.80
C ALA A 370 -4.76 2.49 -1.54
N GLY A 371 -5.55 2.19 -0.49
CA GLY A 371 -5.11 1.61 0.79
C GLY A 371 -5.31 0.09 0.91
N GLY A 372 -5.55 -0.37 2.13
CA GLY A 372 -5.77 -1.79 2.47
C GLY A 372 -4.50 -2.63 2.57
N ILE A 373 -4.67 -3.95 2.76
CA ILE A 373 -3.54 -4.90 2.90
C ILE A 373 -2.78 -5.16 1.61
N ARG A 374 -3.28 -4.72 0.47
CA ARG A 374 -2.80 -4.91 -0.90
C ARG A 374 -3.13 -6.29 -1.49
N VAL A 375 -3.57 -6.25 -2.75
CA VAL A 375 -3.96 -7.45 -3.53
C VAL A 375 -2.87 -8.52 -3.55
N THR A 376 -1.59 -8.12 -3.64
CA THR A 376 -0.47 -9.07 -3.62
C THR A 376 -0.28 -9.75 -2.27
N THR A 377 -0.50 -9.03 -1.16
CA THR A 377 -0.45 -9.59 0.19
C THR A 377 -1.55 -10.61 0.38
N PHE A 378 -2.78 -10.26 0.00
CA PHE A 378 -3.92 -11.18 0.02
C PHE A 378 -3.66 -12.44 -0.82
N ALA A 379 -3.18 -12.28 -2.06
CA ALA A 379 -2.84 -13.40 -2.91
C ALA A 379 -1.80 -14.33 -2.28
N VAL A 380 -0.77 -13.78 -1.64
CA VAL A 380 0.24 -14.57 -0.93
C VAL A 380 -0.37 -15.31 0.25
N VAL A 381 -1.27 -14.70 1.02
CA VAL A 381 -1.95 -15.37 2.15
C VAL A 381 -2.82 -16.53 1.63
N VAL A 382 -3.61 -16.32 0.59
CA VAL A 382 -4.43 -17.39 -0.02
C VAL A 382 -3.55 -18.54 -0.53
N LEU A 383 -2.42 -18.23 -1.16
CA LEU A 383 -1.47 -19.25 -1.64
C LEU A 383 -0.80 -20.00 -0.49
N ILE A 384 -0.53 -19.35 0.66
CA ILE A 384 -0.02 -20.01 1.87
C ILE A 384 -1.05 -21.00 2.41
N CYS A 385 -2.32 -20.56 2.54
CA CYS A 385 -3.40 -21.43 2.98
C CYS A 385 -3.55 -22.63 2.03
N GLY A 386 -3.57 -22.38 0.72
CA GLY A 386 -3.66 -23.45 -0.28
C GLY A 386 -2.49 -24.44 -0.20
N ALA A 387 -1.26 -23.95 -0.01
CA ALA A 387 -0.08 -24.82 0.16
C ALA A 387 -0.15 -25.64 1.45
N ALA A 388 -0.66 -25.04 2.55
CA ALA A 388 -0.82 -25.72 3.82
C ALA A 388 -1.86 -26.87 3.72
N PHE A 389 -3.02 -26.61 3.10
CA PHE A 389 -4.05 -27.63 2.90
C PHE A 389 -3.61 -28.77 1.97
N THR A 390 -2.75 -28.48 1.00
CA THR A 390 -2.23 -29.49 0.05
C THR A 390 -0.94 -30.18 0.53
N GLY A 391 -0.44 -29.84 1.73
CA GLY A 391 0.78 -30.43 2.30
C GLY A 391 2.08 -30.00 1.62
N HIS A 392 2.06 -28.98 0.76
CA HIS A 392 3.24 -28.49 0.08
C HIS A 392 4.12 -27.64 1.02
N ARG A 393 5.40 -27.96 1.12
CA ARG A 393 6.39 -27.17 1.91
C ARG A 393 6.66 -25.79 1.31
N ASP A 394 6.56 -25.67 0.00
CA ASP A 394 6.88 -24.46 -0.74
C ASP A 394 5.65 -23.85 -1.42
N VAL A 395 5.51 -22.55 -1.28
CA VAL A 395 4.48 -21.78 -2.01
C VAL A 395 5.04 -21.39 -3.36
N THR A 396 4.49 -21.98 -4.42
CA THR A 396 4.90 -21.74 -5.81
C THR A 396 3.74 -21.19 -6.62
N VAL A 397 4.00 -20.17 -7.45
CA VAL A 397 3.03 -19.58 -8.38
C VAL A 397 3.73 -19.13 -9.66
N PHE A 398 3.11 -19.36 -10.81
CA PHE A 398 3.71 -19.06 -12.12
C PHE A 398 5.12 -19.61 -12.31
N ARG A 399 5.39 -20.82 -11.79
CA ARG A 399 6.70 -21.50 -11.81
C ARG A 399 7.80 -20.76 -11.03
N ARG A 400 7.43 -19.94 -10.03
CA ARG A 400 8.37 -19.25 -9.14
C ARG A 400 8.02 -19.51 -7.69
N ARG A 401 9.02 -19.65 -6.83
CA ARG A 401 8.88 -19.86 -5.39
C ARG A 401 8.83 -18.51 -4.66
N ILE A 402 7.90 -18.37 -3.71
CA ILE A 402 7.79 -17.19 -2.84
C ILE A 402 8.70 -17.41 -1.62
N PRO A 403 9.66 -16.49 -1.34
CA PRO A 403 10.56 -16.61 -0.18
C PRO A 403 9.82 -16.62 1.15
N ARG A 404 10.36 -17.36 2.15
CA ARG A 404 9.77 -17.45 3.50
C ARG A 404 9.55 -16.08 4.15
N ARG A 405 10.51 -15.15 3.98
CA ARG A 405 10.42 -13.80 4.53
C ARG A 405 9.16 -13.06 4.03
N ILE A 406 8.84 -13.15 2.74
CA ILE A 406 7.65 -12.52 2.15
C ILE A 406 6.39 -13.16 2.70
N ARG A 407 6.37 -14.50 2.87
CA ARG A 407 5.22 -15.23 3.43
C ARG A 407 4.92 -14.78 4.86
N MET A 408 5.94 -14.77 5.73
CA MET A 408 5.79 -14.33 7.13
C MET A 408 5.32 -12.87 7.22
N MET A 409 5.89 -12.00 6.37
CA MET A 409 5.52 -10.60 6.29
C MET A 409 4.04 -10.43 5.86
N ALA A 410 3.57 -11.19 4.88
CA ALA A 410 2.19 -11.12 4.41
C ALA A 410 1.19 -11.49 5.52
N VAL A 411 1.46 -12.58 6.25
CA VAL A 411 0.62 -13.00 7.38
C VAL A 411 0.65 -11.94 8.50
N SER A 412 1.83 -11.48 8.92
CA SER A 412 1.96 -10.47 9.99
C SER A 412 1.23 -9.18 9.66
N VAL A 413 1.36 -8.68 8.43
CA VAL A 413 0.68 -7.45 7.97
C VAL A 413 -0.83 -7.66 7.98
N THR A 414 -1.33 -8.76 7.44
CA THR A 414 -2.78 -9.05 7.40
C THR A 414 -3.37 -9.12 8.79
N THR A 415 -2.72 -9.85 9.73
CA THR A 415 -3.18 -9.99 11.11
C THR A 415 -3.18 -8.64 11.84
N ALA A 416 -2.10 -7.86 11.71
CA ALA A 416 -2.01 -6.54 12.34
C ALA A 416 -3.07 -5.55 11.82
N CYS A 417 -3.34 -5.56 10.50
CA CYS A 417 -4.37 -4.71 9.91
C CYS A 417 -5.78 -5.13 10.33
N ALA A 418 -6.05 -6.44 10.39
CA ALA A 418 -7.34 -6.94 10.87
C ALA A 418 -7.58 -6.53 12.33
N ALA A 419 -6.57 -6.71 13.20
CA ALA A 419 -6.65 -6.27 14.59
C ALA A 419 -6.90 -4.75 14.70
N LEU A 420 -6.23 -3.93 13.89
CA LEU A 420 -6.42 -2.49 13.86
C LEU A 420 -7.87 -2.12 13.48
N VAL A 421 -8.41 -2.70 12.41
CA VAL A 421 -9.79 -2.44 11.97
C VAL A 421 -10.79 -2.81 13.06
N ILE A 422 -10.60 -3.97 13.72
CA ILE A 422 -11.47 -4.40 14.81
C ILE A 422 -11.40 -3.42 15.98
N VAL A 423 -10.21 -2.99 16.40
CA VAL A 423 -10.05 -2.01 17.47
C VAL A 423 -10.70 -0.68 17.12
N CYS A 424 -10.49 -0.17 15.90
CA CYS A 424 -11.14 1.06 15.44
C CYS A 424 -12.68 0.92 15.39
N ALA A 425 -13.20 -0.24 14.96
CA ALA A 425 -14.63 -0.51 14.94
C ALA A 425 -15.24 -0.50 16.36
N MET A 426 -14.57 -1.15 17.33
CA MET A 426 -15.00 -1.11 18.73
C MET A 426 -15.00 0.31 19.30
N MET A 427 -13.95 1.11 19.00
CA MET A 427 -13.88 2.50 19.42
C MET A 427 -15.00 3.34 18.78
N LEU A 428 -15.30 3.10 17.50
CA LEU A 428 -16.35 3.79 16.77
C LEU A 428 -17.73 3.47 17.36
N MET A 429 -18.01 2.18 17.63
CA MET A 429 -19.24 1.75 18.29
C MET A 429 -19.42 2.41 19.68
N ALA A 430 -18.34 2.47 20.46
CA ALA A 430 -18.37 3.11 21.77
C ALA A 430 -18.62 4.63 21.69
N ALA A 431 -18.16 5.28 20.63
CA ALA A 431 -18.31 6.73 20.43
C ALA A 431 -19.66 7.14 19.81
N THR A 432 -20.28 6.28 18.99
CA THR A 432 -21.46 6.62 18.19
C THR A 432 -22.69 5.79 18.54
N GLY A 433 -22.53 4.62 19.18
CA GLY A 433 -23.61 3.66 19.42
C GLY A 433 -24.14 2.96 18.16
N CYS A 434 -23.41 3.02 17.03
CA CYS A 434 -23.79 2.37 15.78
C CYS A 434 -23.69 0.84 15.87
N ASP A 435 -24.37 0.13 14.97
CA ASP A 435 -24.31 -1.32 14.87
C ASP A 435 -22.94 -1.82 14.42
N LEU A 436 -22.60 -3.07 14.79
CA LEU A 436 -21.32 -3.70 14.46
C LEU A 436 -21.06 -3.76 12.94
N GLY A 437 -22.08 -4.04 12.14
CA GLY A 437 -21.98 -4.11 10.69
C GLY A 437 -21.56 -2.77 10.08
N ASP A 438 -22.20 -1.70 10.50
CA ASP A 438 -21.91 -0.34 10.04
C ASP A 438 -20.55 0.15 10.57
N ALA A 439 -20.19 -0.17 11.83
CA ALA A 439 -18.87 0.15 12.37
C ALA A 439 -17.73 -0.54 11.61
N ILE A 440 -17.86 -1.83 11.28
CA ILE A 440 -16.87 -2.57 10.49
C ILE A 440 -16.80 -2.00 9.08
N PHE A 441 -17.93 -1.71 8.45
CA PHE A 441 -17.97 -1.13 7.12
C PHE A 441 -17.24 0.21 7.07
N GLU A 442 -17.60 1.13 7.95
CA GLU A 442 -17.04 2.49 8.00
C GLU A 442 -15.53 2.48 8.30
N THR A 443 -15.11 1.71 9.32
CA THR A 443 -13.69 1.63 9.70
C THR A 443 -12.86 0.91 8.63
N THR A 444 -13.41 -0.10 7.99
CA THR A 444 -12.73 -0.78 6.88
C THR A 444 -12.60 0.12 5.68
N SER A 445 -13.65 0.89 5.35
CA SER A 445 -13.61 1.89 4.29
C SER A 445 -12.57 2.97 4.57
N ALA A 446 -12.51 3.50 5.78
CA ALA A 446 -11.51 4.48 6.20
C ALA A 446 -10.09 3.92 6.13
N PHE A 447 -9.84 2.72 6.66
CA PHE A 447 -8.53 2.05 6.62
C PHE A 447 -8.09 1.68 5.20
N ALA A 448 -9.01 1.16 4.41
CA ALA A 448 -8.73 0.76 3.03
C ALA A 448 -8.71 1.92 2.05
N LEU A 449 -9.09 3.11 2.50
CA LEU A 449 -9.26 4.31 1.65
C LEU A 449 -10.30 4.03 0.55
N GLY A 450 -11.41 3.40 0.96
CA GLY A 450 -12.46 2.96 0.05
C GLY A 450 -13.43 4.05 -0.36
N GLY A 451 -13.57 5.11 0.46
CA GLY A 451 -14.42 6.26 0.19
C GLY A 451 -15.92 6.05 0.43
N TYR A 452 -16.34 4.83 0.77
CA TYR A 452 -17.73 4.53 1.06
C TYR A 452 -18.05 4.79 2.52
N SER A 453 -19.22 5.38 2.78
CA SER A 453 -19.76 5.63 4.11
C SER A 453 -21.21 5.18 4.20
N VAL A 454 -21.58 4.67 5.34
CA VAL A 454 -22.98 4.37 5.71
C VAL A 454 -23.60 5.49 6.58
N GLY A 455 -22.87 6.61 6.75
CA GLY A 455 -23.35 7.78 7.48
C GLY A 455 -23.00 7.78 8.97
N VAL A 456 -22.08 6.90 9.42
CA VAL A 456 -21.58 6.91 10.81
C VAL A 456 -20.61 8.07 11.05
N ALA A 457 -19.94 8.54 10.00
CA ALA A 457 -19.10 9.74 10.03
C ALA A 457 -20.00 10.98 10.03
N ASP A 458 -20.20 11.57 11.21
CA ASP A 458 -21.03 12.76 11.39
C ASP A 458 -20.18 13.96 11.77
N ALA A 459 -20.49 15.13 11.17
CA ALA A 459 -19.80 16.39 11.42
C ALA A 459 -19.92 16.85 12.89
N ASP A 460 -20.97 16.47 13.59
CA ASP A 460 -21.24 16.85 14.97
C ASP A 460 -20.52 15.94 15.99
N ASN A 461 -20.04 14.77 15.57
CA ASN A 461 -19.32 13.84 16.44
C ASN A 461 -17.81 13.85 16.17
N ALA A 462 -17.09 14.74 16.84
CA ALA A 462 -15.63 14.86 16.68
C ALA A 462 -14.86 13.56 17.00
N ALA A 463 -15.36 12.72 17.95
CA ALA A 463 -14.68 11.47 18.30
C ALA A 463 -14.69 10.48 17.14
N SER A 464 -15.83 10.31 16.45
CA SER A 464 -15.94 9.45 15.27
C SER A 464 -14.98 9.92 14.16
N LEU A 465 -14.91 11.22 13.93
CA LEU A 465 -14.01 11.80 12.91
C LEU A 465 -12.54 11.53 13.20
N PHE A 466 -12.08 11.68 14.44
CA PHE A 466 -10.68 11.42 14.79
C PHE A 466 -10.32 9.93 14.71
N ILE A 467 -11.24 9.03 15.11
CA ILE A 467 -11.01 7.57 14.98
C ILE A 467 -10.84 7.19 13.51
N LEU A 468 -11.73 7.68 12.63
CA LEU A 468 -11.64 7.40 11.20
C LEU A 468 -10.42 8.07 10.57
N CYS A 469 -10.04 9.29 10.96
CA CYS A 469 -8.79 9.93 10.53
C CYS A 469 -7.56 9.09 10.88
N ALA A 470 -7.51 8.53 12.10
CA ALA A 470 -6.42 7.65 12.49
C ALA A 470 -6.35 6.40 11.59
N ALA A 471 -7.50 5.77 11.31
CA ALA A 471 -7.57 4.63 10.38
C ALA A 471 -7.10 5.00 8.96
N MET A 472 -7.52 6.17 8.43
CA MET A 472 -7.10 6.66 7.11
C MET A 472 -5.59 6.92 7.04
N ILE A 473 -5.00 7.57 8.05
CA ILE A 473 -3.56 7.87 8.11
C ILE A 473 -2.76 6.57 8.11
N VAL A 474 -3.17 5.57 8.92
CA VAL A 474 -2.51 4.26 8.97
C VAL A 474 -2.66 3.52 7.63
N GLY A 475 -3.85 3.53 7.05
CA GLY A 475 -4.13 2.96 5.74
C GLY A 475 -3.28 3.56 4.63
N ARG A 476 -3.10 4.90 4.65
CA ARG A 476 -2.29 5.62 3.65
C ARG A 476 -0.81 5.35 3.75
N LEU A 477 -0.25 5.43 4.95
CA LEU A 477 1.17 5.16 5.20
C LEU A 477 1.53 3.71 4.87
N GLY A 478 0.56 2.81 5.01
CA GLY A 478 0.74 1.38 4.88
C GLY A 478 1.40 0.76 6.14
N PRO A 479 0.93 -0.41 6.56
CA PRO A 479 1.39 -1.04 7.80
C PRO A 479 2.89 -1.35 7.80
N MET A 480 3.49 -1.60 6.64
CA MET A 480 4.94 -1.82 6.51
C MET A 480 5.76 -0.58 6.84
N THR A 481 5.34 0.59 6.36
CA THR A 481 6.06 1.85 6.63
C THR A 481 6.02 2.16 8.12
N ILE A 482 4.88 1.94 8.76
CA ILE A 482 4.72 2.12 10.21
C ILE A 482 5.59 1.12 10.98
N ALA A 483 5.58 -0.16 10.58
CA ALA A 483 6.43 -1.18 11.19
C ALA A 483 7.92 -0.83 11.09
N TYR A 484 8.39 -0.35 9.92
CA TYR A 484 9.77 0.11 9.76
C TYR A 484 10.10 1.38 10.56
N ALA A 485 9.15 2.31 10.69
CA ALA A 485 9.36 3.52 11.48
C ALA A 485 9.47 3.24 12.98
N LEU A 486 8.73 2.23 13.47
CA LEU A 486 8.73 1.79 14.86
C LEU A 486 9.84 0.78 15.18
N SER A 487 10.35 0.04 14.18
CA SER A 487 11.40 -0.95 14.40
C SER A 487 12.69 -0.28 14.84
N ARG A 488 13.29 -0.82 15.91
CA ARG A 488 14.66 -0.51 16.27
C ARG A 488 15.60 -1.39 15.43
N PRO A 489 16.79 -0.91 15.03
CA PRO A 489 17.79 -1.80 14.46
C PRO A 489 18.11 -2.88 15.49
N LEU A 490 17.70 -4.12 15.19
CA LEU A 490 18.05 -5.27 16.02
C LEU A 490 19.55 -5.49 15.87
N ALA A 491 20.25 -5.44 17.00
CA ALA A 491 21.59 -6.01 17.08
C ALA A 491 21.50 -7.50 16.69
N PRO A 492 22.50 -8.05 15.99
CA PRO A 492 22.51 -9.49 15.71
C PRO A 492 22.39 -10.25 17.01
N GLU A 493 21.36 -11.08 17.17
CA GLU A 493 21.21 -11.93 18.35
C GLU A 493 22.34 -12.96 18.32
N PRO A 494 23.27 -12.93 19.28
CA PRO A 494 24.40 -13.86 19.30
C PRO A 494 23.97 -15.29 19.73
N ILE A 495 22.78 -15.44 20.29
CA ILE A 495 22.29 -16.71 20.85
C ILE A 495 21.01 -17.12 20.09
N ARG A 496 20.97 -18.37 19.61
CA ARG A 496 19.75 -18.99 19.09
C ARG A 496 19.24 -19.97 20.12
N TYR A 497 17.99 -19.77 20.56
CA TYR A 497 17.33 -20.74 21.47
C TYR A 497 17.00 -22.04 20.74
N PRO A 498 16.96 -23.18 21.46
CA PRO A 498 16.49 -24.46 20.92
C PRO A 498 15.08 -24.34 20.35
N GLN A 499 14.82 -25.13 19.32
CA GLN A 499 13.49 -25.19 18.72
C GLN A 499 12.66 -26.24 19.44
N GLU A 500 11.48 -25.86 19.92
CA GLU A 500 10.49 -26.76 20.48
C GLU A 500 9.23 -26.74 19.64
N SER A 501 8.61 -27.91 19.46
CA SER A 501 7.39 -28.02 18.67
C SER A 501 6.17 -27.71 19.52
N ILE A 502 5.28 -26.87 19.03
CA ILE A 502 3.98 -26.54 19.63
C ILE A 502 2.90 -27.17 18.78
N ILE A 503 1.90 -27.79 19.41
CA ILE A 503 0.72 -28.27 18.72
C ILE A 503 -0.15 -27.07 18.36
N VAL A 504 -0.39 -26.87 17.06
CA VAL A 504 -1.31 -25.86 16.54
C VAL A 504 -2.57 -26.60 16.11
N GLY A 505 -3.70 -26.29 16.74
CA GLY A 505 -5.00 -26.94 16.56
C GLY A 505 -5.59 -26.85 15.15
#